data_9522aad6bbc9adeeb6245d017a814557
#
_entry.id   9522aad6bbc9adeeb6245d017a814557
#
_cell.length_a   1.000
_cell.length_b   1.000
_cell.length_c   1.000
_cell.angle_alpha   90.00
_cell.angle_beta   90.00
_cell.angle_gamma   90.00
#
_symmetry.space_group_name_H-M   'P 1'
#
loop_
_entity.id
_entity.type
_entity.pdbx_description
1 polymer ?
#
loop_
_entity_poly.entity_id
_entity_poly.type
_entity_poly.pdbx_seq_one_letter_code
_entity_poly.pdbx_strand_id
1 'polypeptide(L)'
;MLKQLSSIIFGIVLFILITITFSSIYIVDETKQVFVTQFGKIVRGPINGPEKTGENNEAGLYFRIPFIQEIHKFEKRYLEWDGDPNQVTTKDKLFIFIDTYARWRIVDAKLFFEKVQNEYGAQGRLDDILDGEARIVVAANNLVEVIRSRQREVIIEETELLDDESQLKPFKDGRSALAQKVLDNAGPNLKSEFGIELLDFRFKRINYSQEVRSKIFDRMISERSRIANKFRSEGDGEAAKILGEQKRELKKITSEAYLQQQQIQGKADADAVAIYAEAFNQSADSKEFYEFLKTMET
;
A
#
# COMPACT_ATOMS: atom_id res chain seq x y z
N MET A 1 56.59 -4.12 68.37
CA MET A 1 56.17 -3.23 67.21
C MET A 1 56.34 -3.91 65.85
N LEU A 2 57.51 -4.54 65.51
CA LEU A 2 57.70 -5.19 64.21
C LEU A 2 56.70 -6.32 63.87
N LYS A 3 56.32 -7.19 64.81
CA LYS A 3 55.32 -8.26 64.60
C LYS A 3 53.91 -7.75 64.36
N GLN A 4 53.51 -6.64 65.01
CA GLN A 4 52.20 -6.01 64.79
C GLN A 4 52.13 -5.30 63.42
N LEU A 5 53.24 -4.65 63.01
CA LEU A 5 53.33 -4.05 61.69
C LEU A 5 53.27 -5.09 60.56
N SER A 6 53.95 -6.25 60.73
CA SER A 6 53.87 -7.36 59.78
C SER A 6 52.47 -7.93 59.69
N SER A 7 51.73 -8.06 60.77
CA SER A 7 50.34 -8.56 60.77
C SER A 7 49.38 -7.56 60.05
N ILE A 8 49.56 -6.24 60.22
CA ILE A 8 48.76 -5.22 59.53
C ILE A 8 49.06 -5.24 58.04
N ILE A 9 50.33 -5.32 57.64
CA ILE A 9 50.74 -5.43 56.24
C ILE A 9 50.15 -6.68 55.59
N PHE A 10 50.21 -7.82 56.25
CA PHE A 10 49.62 -9.08 55.81
C PHE A 10 48.10 -8.95 55.61
N GLY A 11 47.39 -8.28 56.55
CA GLY A 11 45.96 -8.03 56.43
C GLY A 11 45.61 -7.16 55.23
N ILE A 12 46.40 -6.13 54.98
CA ILE A 12 46.22 -5.24 53.81
C ILE A 12 46.46 -6.01 52.50
N VAL A 13 47.53 -6.78 52.41
CA VAL A 13 47.83 -7.58 51.19
C VAL A 13 46.75 -8.60 50.95
N LEU A 14 46.28 -9.29 52.00
CA LEU A 14 45.17 -10.24 51.88
C LEU A 14 43.89 -9.57 51.40
N PHE A 15 43.54 -8.39 51.94
CA PHE A 15 42.39 -7.61 51.52
C PHE A 15 42.49 -7.21 50.03
N ILE A 16 43.65 -6.72 49.59
CA ILE A 16 43.91 -6.36 48.20
C ILE A 16 43.74 -7.58 47.28
N LEU A 17 44.29 -8.76 47.70
CA LEU A 17 44.20 -9.98 46.93
C LEU A 17 42.75 -10.47 46.77
N ILE A 18 41.96 -10.39 47.86
CA ILE A 18 40.54 -10.74 47.82
C ILE A 18 39.80 -9.79 46.88
N THR A 19 40.05 -8.47 46.96
CA THR A 19 39.41 -7.46 46.12
C THR A 19 39.73 -7.65 44.64
N ILE A 20 40.99 -7.97 44.32
CA ILE A 20 41.42 -8.31 42.94
C ILE A 20 40.71 -9.55 42.44
N THR A 21 40.59 -10.60 43.27
CA THR A 21 39.93 -11.86 42.89
C THR A 21 38.46 -11.63 42.59
N PHE A 22 37.74 -10.89 43.43
CA PHE A 22 36.34 -10.53 43.16
C PHE A 22 36.16 -9.64 41.92
N SER A 23 37.08 -8.70 41.65
CA SER A 23 37.08 -7.86 40.47
C SER A 23 37.45 -8.60 39.18
N SER A 24 38.03 -9.79 39.28
CA SER A 24 38.40 -10.62 38.13
C SER A 24 37.21 -11.40 37.54
N ILE A 25 36.12 -11.55 38.26
CA ILE A 25 34.99 -12.38 37.89
C ILE A 25 33.99 -11.54 37.11
N TYR A 26 33.49 -12.04 35.96
CA TYR A 26 32.36 -11.43 35.25
C TYR A 26 31.44 -12.52 34.71
N ILE A 27 30.15 -12.15 34.55
CA ILE A 27 29.12 -13.02 34.05
C ILE A 27 28.73 -12.55 32.63
N VAL A 28 28.65 -13.51 31.73
CA VAL A 28 28.11 -13.35 30.38
C VAL A 28 26.70 -13.92 30.38
N ASP A 29 25.73 -13.03 30.19
CA ASP A 29 24.33 -13.38 30.04
C ASP A 29 24.05 -13.99 28.64
N GLU A 30 23.05 -14.89 28.54
CA GLU A 30 22.67 -15.52 27.27
C GLU A 30 22.21 -14.50 26.23
N THR A 31 21.69 -13.36 26.66
CA THR A 31 21.23 -12.27 25.79
C THR A 31 22.36 -11.43 25.23
N LYS A 32 23.58 -11.57 25.76
CA LYS A 32 24.73 -10.72 25.41
C LYS A 32 25.86 -11.51 24.81
N GLN A 33 26.54 -10.90 23.85
CA GLN A 33 27.83 -11.37 23.36
C GLN A 33 28.95 -10.48 23.90
N VAL A 34 30.08 -11.07 24.22
CA VAL A 34 31.15 -10.39 24.94
C VAL A 34 32.49 -10.65 24.26
N PHE A 35 33.32 -9.63 24.15
CA PHE A 35 34.72 -9.81 23.90
C PHE A 35 35.57 -9.01 24.89
N VAL A 36 36.82 -9.41 25.04
CA VAL A 36 37.75 -8.82 26.00
C VAL A 36 38.91 -8.20 25.24
N THR A 37 39.16 -6.92 25.51
CA THR A 37 40.35 -6.24 25.00
C THR A 37 41.42 -6.09 26.08
N GLN A 38 42.68 -6.07 25.66
CA GLN A 38 43.82 -5.78 26.50
C GLN A 38 44.66 -4.69 25.81
N PHE A 39 44.75 -3.52 26.42
CA PHE A 39 45.41 -2.36 25.84
C PHE A 39 44.91 -2.06 24.38
N GLY A 40 43.60 -2.14 24.18
CA GLY A 40 42.97 -1.92 22.89
C GLY A 40 43.01 -3.10 21.91
N LYS A 41 43.78 -4.16 22.19
CA LYS A 41 43.85 -5.38 21.36
C LYS A 41 42.85 -6.44 21.84
N ILE A 42 42.08 -7.01 20.93
CA ILE A 42 41.17 -8.14 21.24
C ILE A 42 41.99 -9.37 21.59
N VAL A 43 41.80 -9.86 22.79
CA VAL A 43 42.53 -11.04 23.34
C VAL A 43 41.64 -12.27 23.42
N ARG A 44 40.34 -12.09 23.67
CA ARG A 44 39.36 -13.15 23.78
C ARG A 44 38.00 -12.73 23.20
N GLY A 45 37.33 -13.67 22.51
CA GLY A 45 35.97 -13.56 22.05
C GLY A 45 35.81 -13.69 20.55
N PRO A 46 34.56 -13.61 20.03
CA PRO A 46 33.34 -13.37 20.79
C PRO A 46 32.91 -14.56 21.67
N ILE A 47 32.54 -14.28 22.90
CA ILE A 47 31.93 -15.24 23.82
C ILE A 47 30.41 -15.09 23.67
N ASN A 48 29.71 -16.21 23.56
CA ASN A 48 28.26 -16.29 23.33
C ASN A 48 27.82 -15.55 22.05
N GLY A 49 28.66 -15.60 21.00
CA GLY A 49 28.29 -15.06 19.68
C GLY A 49 27.14 -15.82 19.01
N PRO A 50 26.47 -15.25 17.97
CA PRO A 50 25.37 -15.90 17.27
C PRO A 50 25.81 -17.13 16.47
N GLU A 51 27.06 -17.18 16.01
CA GLU A 51 27.67 -18.37 15.41
C GLU A 51 28.48 -19.13 16.47
N LYS A 52 28.09 -20.35 16.77
CA LYS A 52 28.77 -21.20 17.71
C LYS A 52 30.11 -21.68 17.13
N THR A 53 31.12 -20.84 17.19
CA THR A 53 32.46 -21.13 16.68
C THR A 53 33.43 -21.31 17.88
N GLY A 54 33.59 -22.53 18.35
CA GLY A 54 34.60 -22.88 19.38
C GLY A 54 34.03 -23.44 20.68
N GLU A 55 34.92 -24.14 21.46
CA GLU A 55 34.57 -24.91 22.66
C GLU A 55 34.11 -24.10 23.88
N ASN A 56 34.24 -22.75 23.88
CA ASN A 56 33.92 -21.88 25.03
C ASN A 56 32.96 -20.74 24.64
N ASN A 57 32.00 -21.00 23.74
CA ASN A 57 31.10 -19.99 23.22
C ASN A 57 29.71 -20.07 23.87
N GLU A 58 29.65 -20.19 25.18
CA GLU A 58 28.40 -20.26 25.94
C GLU A 58 28.34 -19.17 27.02
N ALA A 59 27.12 -18.79 27.39
CA ALA A 59 26.89 -17.90 28.52
C ALA A 59 27.42 -18.55 29.81
N GLY A 60 27.89 -17.77 30.74
CA GLY A 60 28.43 -18.31 32.00
C GLY A 60 29.35 -17.37 32.72
N LEU A 61 30.13 -17.94 33.63
CA LEU A 61 31.07 -17.24 34.48
C LEU A 61 32.46 -17.30 33.89
N TYR A 62 33.09 -16.15 33.74
CA TYR A 62 34.40 -15.97 33.13
C TYR A 62 35.30 -15.10 33.99
N PHE A 63 36.60 -15.18 33.71
CA PHE A 63 37.63 -14.44 34.43
C PHE A 63 38.36 -13.45 33.51
N ARG A 64 38.62 -12.25 34.01
CA ARG A 64 39.46 -11.25 33.38
C ARG A 64 40.58 -10.79 34.31
N ILE A 65 41.63 -10.20 33.77
CA ILE A 65 42.67 -9.54 34.56
C ILE A 65 42.21 -8.09 34.82
N PRO A 66 41.85 -7.74 36.07
CA PRO A 66 41.39 -6.40 36.39
C PRO A 66 42.49 -5.36 36.09
N PHE A 67 42.08 -4.13 35.76
CA PHE A 67 42.95 -3.00 35.37
C PHE A 67 43.68 -3.12 34.03
N ILE A 68 43.80 -4.32 33.45
CA ILE A 68 44.52 -4.57 32.19
C ILE A 68 43.55 -4.93 31.09
N GLN A 69 42.46 -5.66 31.40
CA GLN A 69 41.50 -6.15 30.46
C GLN A 69 40.17 -5.41 30.61
N GLU A 70 39.63 -4.95 29.49
CA GLU A 70 38.32 -4.33 29.38
C GLU A 70 37.33 -5.27 28.72
N ILE A 71 36.06 -5.23 29.18
CA ILE A 71 34.99 -6.08 28.71
C ILE A 71 34.03 -5.22 27.89
N HIS A 72 33.80 -5.63 26.64
CA HIS A 72 32.80 -5.03 25.76
C HIS A 72 31.63 -5.98 25.60
N LYS A 73 30.44 -5.51 25.98
CA LYS A 73 29.20 -6.29 25.96
C LYS A 73 28.28 -5.72 24.87
N PHE A 74 27.85 -6.57 23.96
CA PHE A 74 26.90 -6.22 22.91
C PHE A 74 25.65 -7.08 23.00
N GLU A 75 24.53 -6.54 22.53
CA GLU A 75 23.27 -7.26 22.46
C GLU A 75 23.37 -8.38 21.40
N LYS A 76 22.98 -9.61 21.75
CA LYS A 76 22.92 -10.77 20.84
C LYS A 76 21.56 -10.88 20.14
N ARG A 77 20.53 -10.33 20.79
CA ARG A 77 19.16 -10.34 20.27
C ARG A 77 19.03 -9.40 19.08
N TYR A 78 17.87 -9.46 18.47
CA TYR A 78 17.49 -8.55 17.39
C TYR A 78 17.30 -7.15 17.93
N LEU A 79 17.86 -6.20 17.23
CA LEU A 79 17.72 -4.77 17.48
C LEU A 79 16.83 -4.17 16.39
N GLU A 80 16.15 -3.09 16.74
CA GLU A 80 15.36 -2.33 15.80
C GLU A 80 16.13 -1.13 15.27
N TRP A 81 15.81 -0.78 14.04
CA TRP A 81 16.17 0.49 13.45
C TRP A 81 14.91 1.12 12.89
N ASP A 82 14.59 2.33 13.30
CA ASP A 82 13.42 3.11 12.86
C ASP A 82 13.96 4.36 12.17
N GLY A 83 13.89 4.38 10.85
CA GLY A 83 14.41 5.50 10.05
C GLY A 83 13.50 6.72 10.15
N ASP A 84 14.10 7.90 10.08
CA ASP A 84 13.35 9.15 10.01
C ASP A 84 12.57 9.28 8.69
N PRO A 85 11.41 9.96 8.70
CA PRO A 85 10.63 10.19 7.49
C PRO A 85 11.41 10.97 6.44
N ASN A 86 11.79 10.32 5.35
CA ASN A 86 12.56 10.91 4.27
C ASN A 86 11.71 11.23 3.05
N GLN A 87 11.93 12.42 2.46
CA GLN A 87 11.32 12.79 1.20
C GLN A 87 12.09 12.19 0.03
N VAL A 88 11.39 11.41 -0.80
CA VAL A 88 11.96 10.74 -1.96
C VAL A 88 11.11 11.01 -3.20
N THR A 89 11.76 11.08 -4.36
CA THR A 89 11.10 11.22 -5.65
C THR A 89 10.99 9.86 -6.32
N THR A 90 9.80 9.49 -6.76
CA THR A 90 9.55 8.27 -7.52
C THR A 90 9.93 8.44 -9.00
N LYS A 91 9.96 7.34 -9.77
CA LYS A 91 10.25 7.36 -11.21
C LYS A 91 9.28 8.24 -12.01
N ASP A 92 8.03 8.31 -11.61
CA ASP A 92 6.97 9.18 -12.15
C ASP A 92 7.01 10.61 -11.61
N LYS A 93 8.13 11.00 -10.98
CA LYS A 93 8.44 12.35 -10.47
C LYS A 93 7.47 12.87 -9.41
N LEU A 94 6.88 11.97 -8.65
CA LEU A 94 6.05 12.32 -7.50
C LEU A 94 6.88 12.35 -6.23
N PHE A 95 6.70 13.39 -5.41
CA PHE A 95 7.36 13.52 -4.11
C PHE A 95 6.52 12.82 -3.04
N ILE A 96 7.15 11.87 -2.37
CA ILE A 96 6.55 11.12 -1.26
C ILE A 96 7.45 11.14 -0.04
N PHE A 97 6.85 11.03 1.13
CA PHE A 97 7.55 10.75 2.38
C PHE A 97 7.46 9.25 2.64
N ILE A 98 8.60 8.65 2.91
CA ILE A 98 8.69 7.24 3.29
C ILE A 98 9.23 7.14 4.71
N ASP A 99 8.56 6.36 5.56
CA ASP A 99 9.06 5.88 6.84
C ASP A 99 9.50 4.45 6.64
N THR A 100 10.68 4.12 7.09
CA THR A 100 11.29 2.81 6.94
C THR A 100 11.60 2.22 8.30
N TYR A 101 11.66 0.90 8.35
CA TYR A 101 11.93 0.14 9.56
C TYR A 101 12.74 -1.09 9.20
N ALA A 102 13.70 -1.43 10.04
CA ALA A 102 14.50 -2.63 9.86
C ALA A 102 14.76 -3.35 11.18
N ARG A 103 15.03 -4.64 11.09
CA ARG A 103 15.53 -5.47 12.19
C ARG A 103 16.89 -5.98 11.82
N TRP A 104 17.80 -5.83 12.74
CA TRP A 104 19.19 -6.19 12.55
C TRP A 104 19.78 -6.87 13.81
N ARG A 105 20.92 -7.49 13.65
CA ARG A 105 21.68 -8.04 14.77
C ARG A 105 23.17 -7.96 14.50
N ILE A 106 23.95 -8.02 15.55
CA ILE A 106 25.41 -8.06 15.47
C ILE A 106 25.84 -9.52 15.32
N VAL A 107 26.46 -9.86 14.18
CA VAL A 107 26.96 -11.21 13.89
C VAL A 107 28.45 -11.32 14.18
N ASP A 108 29.22 -10.31 13.78
CA ASP A 108 30.64 -10.20 14.10
C ASP A 108 30.89 -9.03 15.06
N ALA A 109 30.96 -9.33 16.35
CA ALA A 109 31.19 -8.33 17.39
C ALA A 109 32.56 -7.65 17.28
N LYS A 110 33.57 -8.34 16.71
CA LYS A 110 34.89 -7.76 16.50
C LYS A 110 34.87 -6.70 15.43
N LEU A 111 34.34 -7.03 14.26
CA LEU A 111 34.24 -6.12 13.13
C LEU A 111 33.32 -4.94 13.50
N PHE A 112 32.23 -5.21 14.19
CA PHE A 112 31.31 -4.19 14.70
C PHE A 112 32.02 -3.20 15.63
N PHE A 113 32.82 -3.69 16.57
CA PHE A 113 33.57 -2.80 17.47
C PHE A 113 34.63 -1.99 16.73
N GLU A 114 35.37 -2.59 15.81
CA GLU A 114 36.41 -1.90 15.04
C GLU A 114 35.87 -0.77 14.14
N LYS A 115 34.66 -0.96 13.58
CA LYS A 115 34.08 -0.04 12.59
C LYS A 115 33.02 0.91 13.14
N VAL A 116 32.25 0.46 14.13
CA VAL A 116 31.05 1.13 14.61
C VAL A 116 31.14 1.51 16.08
N GLN A 117 31.86 0.72 16.88
CA GLN A 117 32.13 0.87 18.32
C GLN A 117 30.94 0.59 19.22
N ASN A 118 29.76 1.11 18.95
CA ASN A 118 28.56 0.97 19.79
C ASN A 118 27.26 1.00 18.97
N GLU A 119 26.14 0.69 19.63
CA GLU A 119 24.82 0.67 19.00
C GLU A 119 24.37 2.04 18.46
N TYR A 120 24.79 3.12 19.12
CA TYR A 120 24.47 4.48 18.64
C TYR A 120 25.21 4.80 17.32
N GLY A 121 26.47 4.41 17.20
CA GLY A 121 27.21 4.53 15.94
C GLY A 121 26.63 3.64 14.84
N ALA A 122 26.02 2.49 15.22
CA ALA A 122 25.32 1.63 14.27
C ALA A 122 24.08 2.30 13.69
N GLN A 123 23.29 3.02 14.49
CA GLN A 123 22.13 3.74 14.02
C GLN A 123 22.51 4.69 12.88
N GLY A 124 23.53 5.54 13.07
CA GLY A 124 23.97 6.46 12.01
C GLY A 124 24.46 5.78 10.74
N ARG A 125 25.10 4.59 10.86
CA ARG A 125 25.50 3.82 9.66
C ARG A 125 24.32 3.18 8.95
N LEU A 126 23.36 2.70 9.71
CA LEU A 126 22.11 2.17 9.16
C LEU A 126 21.29 3.27 8.49
N ASP A 127 21.21 4.48 9.07
CA ASP A 127 20.59 5.66 8.46
C ASP A 127 21.18 5.94 7.08
N ASP A 128 22.51 6.06 7.01
CA ASP A 128 23.22 6.37 5.75
C ASP A 128 22.97 5.32 4.67
N ILE A 129 23.05 4.03 5.02
CA ILE A 129 23.01 2.93 4.07
C ILE A 129 21.55 2.59 3.68
N LEU A 130 20.67 2.40 4.66
CA LEU A 130 19.29 1.96 4.41
C LEU A 130 18.46 3.06 3.75
N ASP A 131 18.60 4.30 4.18
CA ASP A 131 17.92 5.43 3.54
C ASP A 131 18.44 5.66 2.12
N GLY A 132 19.75 5.49 1.91
CA GLY A 132 20.36 5.55 0.58
C GLY A 132 19.79 4.50 -0.37
N GLU A 133 19.77 3.23 0.04
CA GLU A 133 19.24 2.13 -0.76
C GLU A 133 17.72 2.24 -0.97
N ALA A 134 16.96 2.60 0.07
CA ALA A 134 15.53 2.85 -0.04
C ALA A 134 15.23 3.94 -1.07
N ARG A 135 16.00 5.04 -1.08
CA ARG A 135 15.87 6.12 -2.05
C ARG A 135 16.15 5.66 -3.47
N ILE A 136 17.20 4.88 -3.69
CA ILE A 136 17.57 4.32 -5.00
C ILE A 136 16.45 3.42 -5.52
N VAL A 137 15.97 2.49 -4.67
CA VAL A 137 14.91 1.55 -5.04
C VAL A 137 13.60 2.27 -5.36
N VAL A 138 13.21 3.27 -4.55
CA VAL A 138 11.99 4.05 -4.78
C VAL A 138 12.09 4.90 -6.04
N ALA A 139 13.24 5.55 -6.28
CA ALA A 139 13.45 6.38 -7.47
C ALA A 139 13.45 5.59 -8.79
N ALA A 140 13.78 4.31 -8.75
CA ALA A 140 13.75 3.42 -9.91
C ALA A 140 12.35 2.89 -10.24
N ASN A 141 11.37 3.03 -9.35
CA ASN A 141 10.03 2.44 -9.47
C ASN A 141 8.92 3.50 -9.44
N ASN A 142 7.77 3.16 -10.08
CA ASN A 142 6.61 4.04 -10.08
C ASN A 142 5.91 4.00 -8.71
N LEU A 143 5.18 5.06 -8.39
CA LEU A 143 4.46 5.17 -7.13
C LEU A 143 3.52 3.98 -6.85
N VAL A 144 2.86 3.47 -7.88
CA VAL A 144 1.94 2.33 -7.77
C VAL A 144 2.65 1.08 -7.24
N GLU A 145 3.89 0.83 -7.66
CA GLU A 145 4.71 -0.30 -7.21
C GLU A 145 5.18 -0.12 -5.77
N VAL A 146 5.46 1.12 -5.37
CA VAL A 146 5.87 1.45 -4.00
C VAL A 146 4.72 1.29 -2.99
N ILE A 147 3.49 1.64 -3.39
CA ILE A 147 2.32 1.59 -2.50
C ILE A 147 1.69 0.20 -2.45
N ARG A 148 1.52 -0.46 -3.61
CA ARG A 148 0.77 -1.72 -3.70
C ARG A 148 1.61 -2.92 -3.28
N SER A 149 1.04 -3.76 -2.43
CA SER A 149 1.65 -5.03 -2.01
C SER A 149 1.09 -6.23 -2.78
N ARG A 150 -0.12 -6.11 -3.37
CA ARG A 150 -0.82 -7.17 -4.11
C ARG A 150 -1.50 -6.59 -5.33
N GLN A 151 -1.59 -7.38 -6.39
CA GLN A 151 -2.40 -7.02 -7.54
C GLN A 151 -3.87 -7.08 -7.15
N ARG A 152 -4.60 -5.98 -7.38
CA ARG A 152 -6.03 -5.91 -7.16
C ARG A 152 -6.71 -6.45 -8.42
N GLU A 153 -7.62 -7.40 -8.28
CA GLU A 153 -8.54 -7.74 -9.35
C GLU A 153 -9.46 -6.54 -9.57
N VAL A 154 -9.38 -5.95 -10.74
CA VAL A 154 -10.26 -4.84 -11.14
C VAL A 154 -11.54 -5.45 -11.68
N ILE A 155 -12.68 -5.13 -11.07
CA ILE A 155 -13.99 -5.54 -11.57
C ILE A 155 -14.18 -4.85 -12.93
N ILE A 156 -14.61 -5.59 -13.94
CA ILE A 156 -14.73 -5.14 -15.35
C ILE A 156 -15.59 -3.87 -15.47
N GLU A 157 -16.61 -3.73 -14.62
CA GLU A 157 -17.47 -2.54 -14.56
C GLU A 157 -16.73 -1.26 -14.13
N GLU A 158 -15.65 -1.38 -13.34
CA GLU A 158 -14.80 -0.24 -13.00
C GLU A 158 -13.78 0.10 -14.11
N THR A 159 -13.49 -0.83 -15.01
CA THR A 159 -12.46 -0.66 -16.04
C THR A 159 -12.87 0.36 -17.10
N GLU A 160 -14.15 0.39 -17.50
CA GLU A 160 -14.68 1.35 -18.47
C GLU A 160 -14.75 2.78 -17.93
N LEU A 161 -14.65 2.94 -16.60
CA LEU A 161 -14.74 4.22 -15.92
C LEU A 161 -13.38 4.87 -15.66
N LEU A 162 -12.29 4.11 -15.79
CA LEU A 162 -10.95 4.57 -15.55
C LEU A 162 -10.28 4.92 -16.88
N ASP A 163 -10.28 6.20 -17.26
CA ASP A 163 -9.49 6.71 -18.39
C ASP A 163 -7.97 6.60 -18.14
N ASP A 164 -7.57 6.36 -16.91
CA ASP A 164 -6.16 6.25 -16.52
C ASP A 164 -5.69 4.80 -16.58
N GLU A 165 -5.27 4.36 -17.78
CA GLU A 165 -4.63 3.05 -18.00
C GLU A 165 -3.50 2.75 -17.00
N SER A 166 -2.92 3.78 -16.37
CA SER A 166 -1.83 3.60 -15.41
C SER A 166 -2.28 2.89 -14.13
N GLN A 167 -3.56 3.02 -13.76
CA GLN A 167 -4.14 2.33 -12.60
C GLN A 167 -4.48 0.85 -12.89
N LEU A 168 -4.64 0.52 -14.16
CA LEU A 168 -4.97 -0.84 -14.64
C LEU A 168 -3.72 -1.66 -14.98
N LYS A 169 -2.56 -0.99 -15.19
CA LYS A 169 -1.33 -1.70 -15.52
C LYS A 169 -0.93 -2.62 -14.37
N PRO A 170 -0.69 -3.91 -14.66
CA PRO A 170 -0.12 -4.80 -13.66
C PRO A 170 1.22 -4.22 -13.22
N PHE A 171 1.42 -4.02 -11.92
CA PHE A 171 2.72 -3.67 -11.40
C PHE A 171 3.62 -4.91 -11.40
N LYS A 172 4.88 -4.71 -11.75
CA LYS A 172 5.85 -5.79 -11.90
C LYS A 172 6.33 -6.29 -10.54
N ASP A 173 6.63 -5.33 -9.66
CA ASP A 173 7.19 -5.57 -8.34
C ASP A 173 6.32 -4.81 -7.32
N GLY A 174 5.82 -5.50 -6.31
CA GLY A 174 5.05 -4.84 -5.26
C GLY A 174 5.96 -4.34 -4.13
N ARG A 175 5.39 -3.55 -3.22
CA ARG A 175 6.06 -3.00 -2.03
C ARG A 175 6.93 -4.01 -1.29
N SER A 176 6.48 -5.27 -1.17
CA SER A 176 7.23 -6.32 -0.50
C SER A 176 8.48 -6.75 -1.28
N ALA A 177 8.38 -6.80 -2.62
CA ALA A 177 9.51 -7.11 -3.48
C ALA A 177 10.54 -5.97 -3.48
N LEU A 178 10.09 -4.72 -3.42
CA LEU A 178 10.98 -3.56 -3.30
C LEU A 178 11.70 -3.54 -1.95
N ALA A 179 11.02 -3.90 -0.86
CA ALA A 179 11.64 -4.05 0.45
C ALA A 179 12.71 -5.16 0.45
N GLN A 180 12.44 -6.28 -0.24
CA GLN A 180 13.40 -7.35 -0.41
C GLN A 180 14.63 -6.90 -1.22
N LYS A 181 14.45 -6.09 -2.27
CA LYS A 181 15.57 -5.51 -3.03
C LYS A 181 16.48 -4.64 -2.16
N VAL A 182 15.92 -3.83 -1.27
CA VAL A 182 16.72 -3.05 -0.31
C VAL A 182 17.52 -3.98 0.60
N LEU A 183 16.87 -5.04 1.11
CA LEU A 183 17.52 -6.04 1.95
C LEU A 183 18.69 -6.73 1.22
N ASP A 184 18.46 -7.14 -0.02
CA ASP A 184 19.45 -7.87 -0.83
C ASP A 184 20.64 -6.98 -1.24
N ASN A 185 20.41 -5.68 -1.41
CA ASN A 185 21.48 -4.72 -1.75
C ASN A 185 22.29 -4.30 -0.52
N ALA A 186 21.60 -3.92 0.57
CA ALA A 186 22.26 -3.41 1.78
C ALA A 186 22.86 -4.52 2.66
N GLY A 187 22.20 -5.68 2.73
CA GLY A 187 22.56 -6.77 3.64
C GLY A 187 23.99 -7.25 3.51
N PRO A 188 24.49 -7.60 2.30
CA PRO A 188 25.88 -8.04 2.10
C PRO A 188 26.91 -7.01 2.55
N ASN A 189 26.70 -5.74 2.26
CA ASN A 189 27.61 -4.64 2.63
C ASN A 189 27.64 -4.46 4.16
N LEU A 190 26.47 -4.43 4.81
CA LEU A 190 26.38 -4.33 6.27
C LEU A 190 27.06 -5.50 6.97
N LYS A 191 26.92 -6.71 6.44
CA LYS A 191 27.54 -7.90 7.02
C LYS A 191 29.07 -7.90 6.84
N SER A 192 29.56 -7.59 5.63
CA SER A 192 31.00 -7.66 5.32
C SER A 192 31.79 -6.47 5.86
N GLU A 193 31.23 -5.29 5.94
CA GLU A 193 31.95 -4.09 6.36
C GLU A 193 31.80 -3.76 7.85
N PHE A 194 30.63 -4.08 8.43
CA PHE A 194 30.29 -3.68 9.80
C PHE A 194 29.96 -4.82 10.74
N GLY A 195 29.89 -6.07 10.26
CA GLY A 195 29.50 -7.22 11.06
C GLY A 195 28.05 -7.21 11.51
N ILE A 196 27.19 -6.48 10.77
CA ILE A 196 25.76 -6.33 11.02
C ILE A 196 24.98 -7.19 10.02
N GLU A 197 24.12 -8.06 10.51
CA GLU A 197 23.19 -8.82 9.68
C GLU A 197 21.83 -8.13 9.68
N LEU A 198 21.35 -7.74 8.50
CA LEU A 198 20.02 -7.21 8.28
C LEU A 198 19.06 -8.37 8.06
N LEU A 199 18.01 -8.45 8.88
CA LEU A 199 17.07 -9.59 8.90
C LEU A 199 15.80 -9.28 8.14
N ASP A 200 15.32 -8.04 8.25
CA ASP A 200 14.08 -7.60 7.65
C ASP A 200 14.17 -6.08 7.41
N PHE A 201 13.61 -5.65 6.29
CA PHE A 201 13.45 -4.24 5.95
C PHE A 201 12.02 -4.03 5.47
N ARG A 202 11.35 -2.97 5.93
CA ARG A 202 9.97 -2.66 5.59
C ARG A 202 9.74 -1.16 5.41
N PHE A 203 8.90 -0.81 4.46
CA PHE A 203 8.29 0.50 4.39
C PHE A 203 7.14 0.55 5.39
N LYS A 204 7.28 1.31 6.46
CA LYS A 204 6.31 1.45 7.55
C LYS A 204 5.12 2.30 7.11
N ARG A 205 5.41 3.46 6.53
CA ARG A 205 4.44 4.43 6.05
C ARG A 205 4.91 5.08 4.76
N ILE A 206 3.96 5.37 3.88
CA ILE A 206 4.20 6.11 2.64
C ILE A 206 3.12 7.18 2.54
N ASN A 207 3.52 8.44 2.53
CA ASN A 207 2.64 9.60 2.48
C ASN A 207 3.03 10.51 1.31
N TYR A 208 2.04 11.18 0.75
CA TYR A 208 2.32 12.29 -0.16
C TYR A 208 2.82 13.51 0.62
N SER A 209 3.65 14.34 -0.01
CA SER A 209 3.92 15.68 0.51
C SER A 209 2.61 16.49 0.60
N GLN A 210 2.55 17.45 1.52
CA GLN A 210 1.34 18.26 1.74
C GLN A 210 0.86 18.94 0.45
N GLU A 211 1.79 19.46 -0.36
CA GLU A 211 1.50 20.13 -1.63
C GLU A 211 0.94 19.17 -2.69
N VAL A 212 1.52 17.98 -2.79
CA VAL A 212 1.10 16.95 -3.76
C VAL A 212 -0.25 16.36 -3.35
N ARG A 213 -0.50 16.22 -2.05
CA ARG A 213 -1.75 15.69 -1.52
C ARG A 213 -2.94 16.50 -1.96
N SER A 214 -2.89 17.84 -1.82
CA SER A 214 -3.97 18.73 -2.26
C SER A 214 -4.28 18.54 -3.74
N LYS A 215 -3.24 18.61 -4.60
CA LYS A 215 -3.39 18.45 -6.06
C LYS A 215 -3.98 17.10 -6.47
N ILE A 216 -3.59 16.02 -5.77
CA ILE A 216 -4.14 14.69 -6.03
C ILE A 216 -5.60 14.60 -5.62
N PHE A 217 -5.99 15.14 -4.46
CA PHE A 217 -7.38 15.18 -4.05
C PHE A 217 -8.26 16.00 -5.01
N ASP A 218 -7.80 17.16 -5.44
CA ASP A 218 -8.51 17.99 -6.41
C ASP A 218 -8.70 17.25 -7.76
N ARG A 219 -7.67 16.57 -8.22
CA ARG A 219 -7.74 15.71 -9.41
C ARG A 219 -8.75 14.56 -9.21
N MET A 220 -8.71 13.85 -8.09
CA MET A 220 -9.64 12.76 -7.79
C MET A 220 -11.09 13.24 -7.72
N ILE A 221 -11.34 14.41 -7.11
CA ILE A 221 -12.67 15.02 -7.03
C ILE A 221 -13.16 15.36 -8.45
N SER A 222 -12.33 15.99 -9.26
CA SER A 222 -12.65 16.34 -10.64
C SER A 222 -12.96 15.10 -11.49
N GLU A 223 -12.19 14.05 -11.35
CA GLU A 223 -12.39 12.79 -12.06
C GLU A 223 -13.69 12.10 -11.63
N ARG A 224 -13.97 12.02 -10.32
CA ARG A 224 -15.23 11.48 -9.82
C ARG A 224 -16.45 12.31 -10.28
N SER A 225 -16.32 13.63 -10.31
CA SER A 225 -17.37 14.51 -10.84
C SER A 225 -17.61 14.29 -12.34
N ARG A 226 -16.54 14.09 -13.12
CA ARG A 226 -16.63 13.77 -14.55
C ARG A 226 -17.36 12.45 -14.80
N ILE A 227 -17.01 11.39 -14.04
CA ILE A 227 -17.67 10.09 -14.11
C ILE A 227 -19.15 10.21 -13.74
N ALA A 228 -19.48 10.91 -12.65
CA ALA A 228 -20.86 11.12 -12.22
C ALA A 228 -21.68 11.89 -13.26
N ASN A 229 -21.09 12.92 -13.90
CA ASN A 229 -21.74 13.67 -14.96
C ASN A 229 -21.93 12.84 -16.23
N LYS A 230 -20.97 11.95 -16.58
CA LYS A 230 -21.12 11.01 -17.70
C LYS A 230 -22.36 10.14 -17.50
N PHE A 231 -22.47 9.45 -16.35
CA PHE A 231 -23.63 8.60 -16.05
C PHE A 231 -24.94 9.35 -16.00
N ARG A 232 -24.94 10.59 -15.46
CA ARG A 232 -26.14 11.44 -15.45
C ARG A 232 -26.58 11.78 -16.88
N SER A 233 -25.63 12.19 -17.74
CA SER A 233 -25.94 12.52 -19.14
C SER A 233 -26.40 11.29 -19.93
N GLU A 234 -25.82 10.11 -19.70
CA GLU A 234 -26.24 8.85 -20.32
C GLU A 234 -27.65 8.48 -19.86
N GLY A 235 -27.94 8.59 -18.56
CA GLY A 235 -29.26 8.34 -18.00
C GLY A 235 -30.32 9.31 -18.52
N ASP A 236 -30.02 10.60 -18.60
CA ASP A 236 -30.92 11.61 -19.17
C ASP A 236 -31.19 11.38 -20.68
N GLY A 237 -30.13 10.95 -21.40
CA GLY A 237 -30.25 10.59 -22.82
C GLY A 237 -31.13 9.34 -23.03
N GLU A 238 -30.97 8.32 -22.24
CA GLU A 238 -31.78 7.09 -22.32
C GLU A 238 -33.25 7.39 -21.91
N ALA A 239 -33.46 8.16 -20.85
CA ALA A 239 -34.78 8.60 -20.45
C ALA A 239 -35.51 9.42 -21.60
N ALA A 240 -34.78 10.33 -22.23
CA ALA A 240 -35.31 11.10 -23.36
C ALA A 240 -35.67 10.21 -24.56
N LYS A 241 -34.85 9.19 -24.85
CA LYS A 241 -35.09 8.21 -25.89
C LYS A 241 -36.36 7.39 -25.61
N ILE A 242 -36.51 6.86 -24.39
CA ILE A 242 -37.68 6.08 -23.97
C ILE A 242 -38.96 6.96 -24.08
N LEU A 243 -38.91 8.19 -23.59
CA LEU A 243 -40.05 9.13 -23.72
C LEU A 243 -40.39 9.45 -25.19
N GLY A 244 -39.38 9.58 -26.05
CA GLY A 244 -39.53 9.77 -27.47
C GLY A 244 -40.19 8.58 -28.15
N GLU A 245 -39.76 7.37 -27.84
CA GLU A 245 -40.36 6.14 -28.33
C GLU A 245 -41.81 5.94 -27.85
N GLN A 246 -42.08 6.21 -26.57
CA GLN A 246 -43.42 6.19 -26.04
C GLN A 246 -44.35 7.15 -26.80
N LYS A 247 -43.94 8.41 -26.99
CA LYS A 247 -44.76 9.43 -27.74
C LYS A 247 -44.99 8.99 -29.19
N ARG A 248 -44.00 8.41 -29.83
CA ARG A 248 -44.12 7.88 -31.21
C ARG A 248 -45.13 6.77 -31.30
N GLU A 249 -45.04 5.77 -30.36
CA GLU A 249 -45.94 4.63 -30.35
C GLU A 249 -47.38 5.03 -30.02
N LEU A 250 -47.60 5.93 -29.03
CA LEU A 250 -48.90 6.47 -28.73
C LEU A 250 -49.51 7.19 -29.95
N LYS A 251 -48.71 8.01 -30.66
CA LYS A 251 -49.20 8.70 -31.89
C LYS A 251 -49.58 7.71 -32.98
N LYS A 252 -48.79 6.64 -33.15
CA LYS A 252 -49.06 5.55 -34.10
C LYS A 252 -50.38 4.85 -33.78
N ILE A 253 -50.53 4.38 -32.54
CA ILE A 253 -51.77 3.71 -32.07
C ILE A 253 -52.99 4.60 -32.23
N THR A 254 -52.90 5.89 -31.86
CA THR A 254 -54.00 6.84 -32.00
C THR A 254 -54.35 7.08 -33.48
N SER A 255 -53.34 7.18 -34.35
CA SER A 255 -53.57 7.39 -35.80
C SER A 255 -54.21 6.15 -36.45
N GLU A 256 -53.76 4.93 -36.10
CA GLU A 256 -54.32 3.66 -36.56
C GLU A 256 -55.78 3.49 -36.08
N ALA A 257 -56.07 3.81 -34.79
CA ALA A 257 -57.41 3.79 -34.25
C ALA A 257 -58.34 4.78 -34.97
N TYR A 258 -57.85 6.00 -35.25
CA TYR A 258 -58.60 7.01 -36.02
C TYR A 258 -58.87 6.51 -37.45
N LEU A 259 -57.89 5.94 -38.13
CA LEU A 259 -58.04 5.39 -39.44
C LEU A 259 -59.11 4.28 -39.45
N GLN A 260 -59.07 3.34 -38.50
CA GLN A 260 -60.06 2.29 -38.36
C GLN A 260 -61.48 2.84 -38.12
N GLN A 261 -61.60 3.83 -37.24
CA GLN A 261 -62.84 4.53 -36.99
C GLN A 261 -63.44 5.13 -38.29
N GLN A 262 -62.61 5.84 -39.06
CA GLN A 262 -63.06 6.46 -40.31
C GLN A 262 -63.44 5.43 -41.35
N GLN A 263 -62.72 4.31 -41.42
CA GLN A 263 -63.04 3.20 -42.33
C GLN A 263 -64.36 2.53 -41.94
N ILE A 264 -64.62 2.28 -40.65
CA ILE A 264 -65.85 1.67 -40.17
C ILE A 264 -67.04 2.64 -40.41
N GLN A 265 -66.83 3.93 -40.08
CA GLN A 265 -67.88 4.94 -40.31
C GLN A 265 -68.18 5.10 -41.79
N GLY A 266 -67.16 5.23 -42.65
CA GLY A 266 -67.34 5.35 -44.09
C GLY A 266 -68.02 4.12 -44.73
N LYS A 267 -67.69 2.93 -44.25
CA LYS A 267 -68.35 1.69 -44.68
C LYS A 267 -69.83 1.68 -44.24
N ALA A 268 -70.10 2.02 -42.98
CA ALA A 268 -71.51 2.11 -42.47
C ALA A 268 -72.34 3.15 -43.26
N ASP A 269 -71.78 4.32 -43.54
CA ASP A 269 -72.40 5.36 -44.37
C ASP A 269 -72.71 4.87 -45.80
N ALA A 270 -71.72 4.18 -46.42
CA ALA A 270 -71.89 3.60 -47.75
C ALA A 270 -72.97 2.51 -47.77
N ASP A 271 -72.93 1.58 -46.74
CA ASP A 271 -73.97 0.54 -46.60
C ASP A 271 -75.37 1.17 -46.40
N ALA A 272 -75.47 2.19 -45.55
CA ALA A 272 -76.74 2.93 -45.36
C ALA A 272 -77.23 3.56 -46.67
N VAL A 273 -76.36 4.22 -47.41
CA VAL A 273 -76.71 4.81 -48.69
C VAL A 273 -77.15 3.77 -49.71
N ALA A 274 -76.44 2.59 -49.73
CA ALA A 274 -76.85 1.48 -50.62
C ALA A 274 -78.22 0.90 -50.22
N ILE A 275 -78.55 0.73 -48.98
CA ILE A 275 -79.84 0.26 -48.48
C ILE A 275 -80.93 1.29 -48.87
N TYR A 276 -80.70 2.55 -48.65
CA TYR A 276 -81.63 3.60 -49.05
C TYR A 276 -81.83 3.60 -50.59
N ALA A 277 -80.80 3.55 -51.38
CA ALA A 277 -80.84 3.47 -52.80
C ALA A 277 -81.63 2.28 -53.33
N GLU A 278 -81.43 1.12 -52.72
CA GLU A 278 -82.17 -0.10 -53.07
C GLU A 278 -83.68 0.06 -52.74
N ALA A 279 -83.96 0.56 -51.52
CA ALA A 279 -85.33 0.82 -51.09
C ALA A 279 -86.06 1.77 -52.03
N PHE A 280 -85.37 2.84 -52.49
CA PHE A 280 -85.99 3.81 -53.43
C PHE A 280 -86.18 3.31 -54.89
N ASN A 281 -85.37 2.33 -55.30
CA ASN A 281 -85.51 1.78 -56.62
C ASN A 281 -86.66 0.76 -56.72
N GLN A 282 -87.24 0.31 -55.60
CA GLN A 282 -88.34 -0.68 -55.57
C GLN A 282 -89.69 -0.16 -55.99
N SER A 283 -90.01 1.20 -55.90
CA SER A 283 -91.24 1.75 -56.41
C SER A 283 -91.06 3.26 -56.82
N ALA A 284 -91.85 3.76 -57.82
CA ALA A 284 -91.86 5.13 -58.24
C ALA A 284 -92.28 6.08 -57.12
N ASP A 285 -93.30 5.68 -56.32
CA ASP A 285 -93.88 6.51 -55.21
C ASP A 285 -92.83 6.68 -54.08
N SER A 286 -91.96 5.71 -53.85
CA SER A 286 -90.89 5.81 -52.83
C SER A 286 -89.81 6.85 -53.19
N LYS A 287 -89.54 7.03 -54.47
CA LYS A 287 -88.60 8.02 -54.96
C LYS A 287 -89.10 9.46 -54.79
N GLU A 288 -90.36 9.70 -55.06
CA GLU A 288 -91.07 11.03 -54.92
C GLU A 288 -91.15 11.43 -53.43
N PHE A 289 -91.42 10.43 -52.53
CA PHE A 289 -91.43 10.67 -51.08
C PHE A 289 -90.05 11.00 -50.51
N TYR A 290 -88.95 10.39 -51.02
CA TYR A 290 -87.63 10.75 -50.60
C TYR A 290 -87.15 12.14 -51.04
N GLU A 291 -87.42 12.54 -52.27
CA GLU A 291 -87.15 13.90 -52.77
C GLU A 291 -87.90 14.93 -51.95
N PHE A 292 -89.08 14.62 -51.49
CA PHE A 292 -89.90 15.46 -50.59
C PHE A 292 -89.23 15.58 -49.21
N LEU A 293 -88.77 14.46 -48.61
CA LEU A 293 -88.08 14.52 -47.31
C LEU A 293 -86.77 15.28 -47.39
N LYS A 294 -86.00 15.12 -48.45
CA LYS A 294 -84.74 15.82 -48.68
C LYS A 294 -84.90 17.32 -48.83
N THR A 295 -86.05 17.79 -49.45
CA THR A 295 -86.37 19.20 -49.54
C THR A 295 -86.86 19.78 -48.20
N MET A 296 -87.22 18.96 -47.22
CA MET A 296 -87.58 19.37 -45.87
C MET A 296 -86.40 19.46 -44.90
N GLU A 297 -85.28 18.80 -45.20
CA GLU A 297 -84.05 18.75 -44.38
C GLU A 297 -83.08 19.87 -44.70
N THR A 298 -83.29 20.62 -45.78
CA THR A 298 -82.47 21.78 -46.15
C THR A 298 -83.16 23.07 -45.70
#